data_9c2b939f119e06eecbf8a356e0817e48
#
_entry.id   9c2b939f119e06eecbf8a356e0817e48
#
_cell.length_a   1.000
_cell.length_b   1.000
_cell.length_c   1.000
_cell.angle_alpha   90.00
_cell.angle_beta   90.00
_cell.angle_gamma   90.00
#
_symmetry.space_group_name_H-M   'P 1'
#
loop_
_entity.id
_entity.type
_entity.pdbx_description
1 polymer ?
#
loop_
_entity_poly.entity_id
_entity_poly.type
_entity_poly.pdbx_seq_one_letter_code
_entity_poly.pdbx_strand_id
1 'polypeptide(L)'
;MHGTESEHNIQKEIQVALSQHKCSVFRTNVGKVQTIDHRWFDTGLPQGFPDLMGFRWVDNQIFFIEVKTETGKPRPDQIRFHEFLQSHNVIHGIARSVKDALMIVDGGLIGYGYD
;
A
#
# COMPACT_ATOMS: atom_id res chain seq x y z
N MET A 1 -24.60 11.74 0.22
CA MET A 1 -23.74 11.45 0.13
C MET A 1 -22.84 10.98 0.01
N HIS A 2 -22.57 11.09 -0.06
CA HIS A 2 -21.71 10.58 -0.22
C HIS A 2 -20.72 10.29 0.23
N GLY A 3 -20.77 10.02 0.25
CA GLY A 3 -19.76 9.81 1.24
C GLY A 3 -18.42 9.43 0.65
N THR A 4 -17.39 9.60 1.46
CA THR A 4 -16.07 9.12 1.05
C THR A 4 -16.04 7.60 1.09
N GLU A 5 -15.41 7.01 0.10
CA GLU A 5 -15.18 5.59 0.05
C GLU A 5 -14.22 5.18 1.17
N SER A 6 -14.47 4.02 1.78
CA SER A 6 -13.60 3.55 2.87
C SER A 6 -12.22 3.15 2.32
N GLU A 7 -11.22 3.25 3.17
CA GLU A 7 -9.86 2.82 2.85
C GLU A 7 -9.82 1.35 2.41
N HIS A 8 -10.60 0.50 3.10
CA HIS A 8 -10.68 -0.92 2.77
C HIS A 8 -11.23 -1.15 1.35
N ASN A 9 -12.25 -0.41 0.95
CA ASN A 9 -12.82 -0.54 -0.39
C ASN A 9 -11.84 -0.07 -1.46
N ILE A 10 -11.17 1.04 -1.22
CA ILE A 10 -10.14 1.55 -2.14
C ILE A 10 -9.04 0.49 -2.30
N GLN A 11 -8.62 -0.10 -1.20
CA GLN A 11 -7.59 -1.13 -1.20
C GLN A 11 -7.98 -2.33 -2.07
N LYS A 12 -9.22 -2.79 -1.93
CA LYS A 12 -9.73 -3.92 -2.74
C LYS A 12 -9.76 -3.58 -4.22
N GLU A 13 -10.22 -2.38 -4.55
CA GLU A 13 -10.27 -1.93 -5.95
C GLU A 13 -8.86 -1.87 -6.55
N ILE A 14 -7.90 -1.37 -5.79
CA ILE A 14 -6.50 -1.30 -6.24
C ILE A 14 -5.94 -2.70 -6.46
N GLN A 15 -6.20 -3.63 -5.55
CA GLN A 15 -5.73 -5.01 -5.71
C GLN A 15 -6.25 -5.64 -6.99
N VAL A 16 -7.53 -5.47 -7.27
CA VAL A 16 -8.15 -6.01 -8.48
C VAL A 16 -7.51 -5.37 -9.71
N ALA A 17 -7.40 -4.05 -9.72
CA ALA A 17 -6.87 -3.32 -10.88
C ALA A 17 -5.43 -3.72 -11.18
N LEU A 18 -4.57 -3.78 -10.16
CA LEU A 18 -3.17 -4.17 -10.35
C LEU A 18 -3.05 -5.62 -10.79
N SER A 19 -3.87 -6.52 -10.23
CA SER A 19 -3.86 -7.92 -10.63
C SER A 19 -4.25 -8.09 -12.09
N GLN A 20 -5.08 -7.21 -12.62
CA GLN A 20 -5.47 -7.21 -14.03
C GLN A 20 -4.47 -6.48 -14.91
N HIS A 21 -3.45 -5.86 -14.33
CA HIS A 21 -2.49 -5.01 -15.01
C HIS A 21 -1.07 -5.61 -14.98
N LYS A 22 -0.99 -6.94 -15.08
CA LYS A 22 0.28 -7.69 -15.14
C LYS A 22 1.16 -7.43 -13.92
N CYS A 23 0.54 -7.44 -12.75
CA CYS A 23 1.23 -7.34 -11.48
C CYS A 23 0.74 -8.44 -10.55
N SER A 24 1.63 -8.90 -9.68
CA SER A 24 1.23 -9.70 -8.52
C SER A 24 1.18 -8.76 -7.34
N VAL A 25 0.07 -8.77 -6.60
CA VAL A 25 -0.10 -7.85 -5.48
C VAL A 25 -0.70 -8.59 -4.29
N PHE A 26 -0.21 -8.26 -3.10
CA PHE A 26 -0.58 -8.96 -1.87
C PHE A 26 -0.93 -7.94 -0.79
N ARG A 27 -1.95 -8.28 -0.01
CA ARG A 27 -2.28 -7.50 1.19
C ARG A 27 -1.28 -7.84 2.28
N THR A 28 -0.81 -6.81 2.95
CA THR A 28 0.02 -6.99 4.13
C THR A 28 -0.86 -6.79 5.36
N ASN A 29 -0.67 -7.60 6.38
CA ASN A 29 -1.33 -7.40 7.66
C ASN A 29 -0.26 -6.98 8.65
N VAL A 30 -0.43 -5.78 9.22
CA VAL A 30 0.61 -5.16 10.05
C VAL A 30 0.16 -5.19 11.51
N GLY A 31 1.10 -5.49 12.42
CA GLY A 31 0.85 -5.46 13.84
C GLY A 31 0.30 -6.77 14.38
N LYS A 32 -0.57 -6.65 15.40
CA LYS A 32 -1.16 -7.80 16.06
C LYS A 32 -2.61 -7.97 15.65
N VAL A 33 -2.99 -9.19 15.35
CA VAL A 33 -4.34 -9.55 14.93
C VAL A 33 -4.91 -10.54 15.94
N GLN A 34 -6.17 -10.33 16.33
CA GLN A 34 -6.85 -11.26 17.22
C GLN A 34 -7.45 -12.40 16.40
N THR A 35 -7.18 -13.64 16.83
CA THR A 35 -7.71 -14.81 16.17
C THR A 35 -9.15 -15.10 16.63
N ILE A 36 -9.81 -16.08 15.99
CA ILE A 36 -11.20 -16.45 16.34
C ILE A 36 -11.32 -16.88 17.80
N ASP A 37 -10.30 -17.53 18.36
CA ASP A 37 -10.28 -17.99 19.75
C ASP A 37 -9.73 -16.93 20.70
N HIS A 38 -9.72 -15.66 20.28
CA HIS A 38 -9.33 -14.49 21.06
C HIS A 38 -7.85 -14.45 21.46
N ARG A 39 -7.01 -15.17 20.73
CA ARG A 39 -5.56 -15.06 20.91
C ARG A 39 -5.02 -13.93 20.05
N TRP A 40 -3.91 -13.34 20.48
CA TRP A 40 -3.22 -12.33 19.69
C TRP A 40 -2.14 -12.99 18.84
N PHE A 41 -2.07 -12.57 17.61
CA PHE A 41 -1.08 -13.04 16.64
C PHE A 41 -0.31 -11.84 16.10
N ASP A 42 1.02 -11.88 16.22
CA ASP A 42 1.90 -10.86 15.63
C ASP A 42 2.25 -11.28 14.22
N THR A 43 1.96 -10.43 13.24
CA THR A 43 2.21 -10.74 11.84
C THR A 43 3.69 -10.67 11.48
N GLY A 44 4.51 -10.05 12.32
CA GLY A 44 5.95 -9.91 12.09
C GLY A 44 6.33 -8.75 11.23
N LEU A 45 5.37 -8.03 10.65
CA LEU A 45 5.68 -6.84 9.86
C LEU A 45 5.80 -5.62 10.77
N PRO A 46 6.75 -4.72 10.49
CA PRO A 46 6.94 -3.54 11.34
C PRO A 46 5.79 -2.55 11.20
N GLN A 47 5.61 -1.74 12.23
CA GLN A 47 4.65 -0.65 12.20
C GLN A 47 5.02 0.31 11.07
N GLY A 48 4.01 0.80 10.37
CA GLY A 48 4.22 1.72 9.26
C GLY A 48 4.44 1.04 7.91
N PHE A 49 4.48 -0.30 7.91
CA PHE A 49 4.61 -1.06 6.66
C PHE A 49 3.39 -0.78 5.78
N PRO A 50 3.59 -0.57 4.45
CA PRO A 50 2.46 -0.26 3.56
C PRO A 50 1.42 -1.37 3.46
N ASP A 51 0.20 -0.99 3.07
CA ASP A 51 -0.95 -1.89 3.01
C ASP A 51 -0.85 -2.97 1.95
N LEU A 52 -0.18 -2.66 0.84
CA LEU A 52 -0.04 -3.58 -0.28
C LEU A 52 1.42 -3.65 -0.71
N MET A 53 1.84 -4.82 -1.12
CA MET A 53 3.12 -5.00 -1.78
C MET A 53 2.95 -5.95 -2.96
N GLY A 54 3.84 -5.84 -3.93
CA GLY A 54 3.77 -6.69 -5.09
C GLY A 54 4.97 -6.53 -5.98
N PHE A 55 4.87 -7.08 -7.19
CA PHE A 55 5.92 -6.89 -8.18
C PHE A 55 5.31 -6.80 -9.58
N ARG A 56 6.00 -6.06 -10.45
CA ARG A 56 5.62 -5.92 -11.85
C ARG A 56 6.18 -7.11 -12.63
N TRP A 57 5.36 -7.71 -13.49
CA TRP A 57 5.83 -8.87 -14.26
C TRP A 57 6.88 -8.49 -15.29
N VAL A 58 6.83 -7.25 -15.80
CA VAL A 58 7.73 -6.82 -16.88
C VAL A 58 9.20 -6.87 -16.45
N ASP A 59 9.50 -6.59 -15.21
CA ASP A 59 10.88 -6.51 -14.73
C ASP A 59 11.09 -7.07 -13.32
N ASN A 60 10.03 -7.62 -12.72
CA ASN A 60 10.02 -8.17 -11.36
C ASN A 60 10.40 -7.14 -10.29
N GLN A 61 10.25 -5.86 -10.57
CA GLN A 61 10.51 -4.83 -9.56
C GLN A 61 9.40 -4.82 -8.53
N ILE A 62 9.80 -4.83 -7.27
CA ILE A 62 8.90 -4.78 -6.12
C ILE A 62 8.36 -3.36 -5.95
N PHE A 63 7.10 -3.26 -5.56
CA PHE A 63 6.49 -1.98 -5.22
C PHE A 63 5.69 -2.11 -3.93
N PHE A 64 5.48 -0.96 -3.28
CA PHE A 64 4.66 -0.87 -2.07
C PHE A 64 3.65 0.25 -2.24
N ILE A 65 2.42 0.00 -1.80
CA ILE A 65 1.33 0.98 -1.89
C ILE A 65 0.74 1.18 -0.50
N GLU A 66 0.74 2.43 -0.04
CA GLU A 66 0.00 2.83 1.14
C GLU A 66 -1.35 3.37 0.68
N VAL A 67 -2.44 2.82 1.20
CA VAL A 67 -3.78 3.22 0.78
C VAL A 67 -4.34 4.24 1.76
N LYS A 68 -4.85 5.35 1.25
CA LYS A 68 -5.49 6.39 2.05
C LYS A 68 -6.79 6.82 1.38
N THR A 69 -7.73 7.29 2.19
CA THR A 69 -8.91 7.96 1.66
C THR A 69 -8.51 9.32 1.11
N GLU A 70 -9.45 10.01 0.47
CA GLU A 70 -9.17 11.30 -0.14
C GLU A 70 -8.56 12.30 0.84
N THR A 71 -8.96 12.26 2.11
CA THR A 71 -8.51 13.21 3.12
C THR A 71 -7.56 12.62 4.14
N GLY A 72 -7.33 11.30 4.10
CA GLY A 72 -6.46 10.63 5.05
C GLY A 72 -5.01 11.06 4.91
N LYS A 73 -4.30 11.11 6.02
CA LYS A 73 -2.89 11.49 6.05
C LYS A 73 -2.04 10.36 6.61
N PRO A 74 -0.80 10.22 6.13
CA PRO A 74 0.07 9.19 6.68
C PRO A 74 0.44 9.49 8.14
N ARG A 75 0.52 8.44 8.95
CA ARG A 75 0.99 8.54 10.33
C ARG A 75 2.51 8.68 10.35
N PRO A 76 3.08 9.16 11.47
CA PRO A 76 4.54 9.29 11.57
C PRO A 76 5.31 7.98 11.30
N ASP A 77 4.80 6.84 11.73
CA ASP A 77 5.46 5.56 11.46
C ASP A 77 5.43 5.20 9.97
N GLN A 78 4.36 5.56 9.27
CA GLN A 78 4.26 5.36 7.83
C GLN A 78 5.22 6.26 7.07
N ILE A 79 5.40 7.50 7.55
CA ILE A 79 6.37 8.42 6.96
C ILE A 79 7.79 7.91 7.15
N ARG A 80 8.12 7.38 8.33
CA ARG A 80 9.45 6.80 8.57
C ARG A 80 9.72 5.64 7.63
N PHE A 81 8.74 4.76 7.41
CA PHE A 81 8.92 3.65 6.48
C PHE A 81 9.06 4.15 5.04
N HIS A 82 8.30 5.17 4.67
CA HIS A 82 8.44 5.82 3.37
C HIS A 82 9.87 6.33 3.17
N GLU A 83 10.44 6.99 4.17
CA GLU A 83 11.81 7.51 4.08
C GLU A 83 12.82 6.38 3.89
N PHE A 84 12.60 5.26 4.54
CA PHE A 84 13.43 4.07 4.35
C PHE A 84 13.35 3.57 2.90
N LEU A 85 12.15 3.41 2.36
CA LEU A 85 11.97 3.00 0.97
C LEU A 85 12.54 4.01 -0.01
N GLN A 86 12.39 5.30 0.30
CA GLN A 86 12.93 6.38 -0.51
C GLN A 86 14.45 6.30 -0.61
N SER A 87 15.11 6.00 0.50
CA SER A 87 16.57 5.91 0.55
C SER A 87 17.12 4.74 -0.25
N HIS A 88 16.27 3.75 -0.54
CA HIS A 88 16.67 2.58 -1.31
C HIS A 88 16.10 2.60 -2.73
N ASN A 89 15.49 3.70 -3.15
CA ASN A 89 14.93 3.86 -4.49
C ASN A 89 13.90 2.78 -4.86
N VAL A 90 13.09 2.38 -3.88
CA VAL A 90 12.05 1.38 -4.08
C VAL A 90 10.77 2.07 -4.56
N ILE A 91 10.12 1.50 -5.57
CA ILE A 91 8.85 2.02 -6.08
C ILE A 91 7.82 1.99 -4.97
N HIS A 92 7.25 3.14 -4.62
CA HIS A 92 6.22 3.20 -3.58
C HIS A 92 5.50 4.55 -3.61
N GLY A 93 4.34 4.59 -2.99
CA GLY A 93 3.60 5.82 -2.87
C GLY A 93 2.30 5.64 -2.11
N ILE A 94 1.60 6.75 -1.92
CA ILE A 94 0.25 6.77 -1.38
C ILE A 94 -0.72 6.74 -2.54
N ALA A 95 -1.63 5.78 -2.53
CA ALA A 95 -2.70 5.71 -3.52
C ALA A 95 -4.04 6.00 -2.85
N ARG A 96 -4.74 6.99 -3.37
CA ARG A 96 -6.08 7.38 -2.92
C ARG A 96 -7.15 6.90 -3.91
N SER A 97 -6.71 6.25 -4.98
CA SER A 97 -7.56 5.76 -6.05
C SER A 97 -6.81 4.73 -6.88
N VAL A 98 -7.53 4.00 -7.71
CA VAL A 98 -6.91 3.09 -8.68
C VAL A 98 -5.96 3.84 -9.61
N LYS A 99 -6.36 5.04 -10.03
CA LYS A 99 -5.52 5.87 -10.91
C LYS A 99 -4.16 6.15 -10.28
N ASP A 100 -4.13 6.51 -9.00
CA ASP A 100 -2.87 6.75 -8.29
C ASP A 100 -1.99 5.50 -8.27
N ALA A 101 -2.59 4.35 -7.97
CA ALA A 101 -1.84 3.11 -7.91
C ALA A 101 -1.22 2.74 -9.25
N LEU A 102 -1.98 2.88 -10.33
CA LEU A 102 -1.47 2.62 -11.67
C LEU A 102 -0.33 3.57 -12.04
N MET A 103 -0.44 4.85 -11.65
CA MET A 103 0.63 5.82 -11.89
C MET A 103 1.90 5.44 -11.16
N ILE A 104 1.77 5.06 -9.89
CA ILE A 104 2.94 4.68 -9.08
C ILE A 104 3.65 3.48 -9.70
N VAL A 105 2.89 2.44 -10.02
CA VAL A 105 3.45 1.18 -10.49
C VAL A 105 3.99 1.31 -11.91
N ASP A 106 3.19 1.83 -12.84
CA ASP A 106 3.63 1.96 -14.24
C ASP A 106 4.74 2.99 -14.40
N GLY A 107 4.66 4.07 -13.66
CA GLY A 107 5.65 5.13 -13.73
C GLY A 107 6.93 4.83 -12.95
N GLY A 108 6.91 3.77 -12.14
CA GLY A 108 8.04 3.48 -11.27
C GLY A 108 8.33 4.62 -10.30
N LEU A 109 7.27 5.23 -9.74
CA LEU A 109 7.42 6.42 -8.91
C LEU A 109 7.95 6.05 -7.53
N ILE A 110 8.75 6.94 -6.97
CA ILE A 110 9.41 6.72 -5.68
C ILE A 110 8.95 7.83 -4.74
N GLY A 111 8.04 7.49 -3.81
CA GLY A 111 7.57 8.43 -2.81
C GLY A 111 6.37 9.29 -3.23
N TYR A 112 5.63 8.87 -4.24
CA TYR A 112 4.46 9.62 -4.71
C TYR A 112 3.45 9.83 -3.57
N GLY A 113 2.97 11.05 -3.42
CA GLY A 113 1.90 11.38 -2.48
C GLY A 113 2.34 11.68 -1.06
N TYR A 114 3.63 11.59 -0.76
CA TYR A 114 4.13 11.90 0.59
C TYR A 114 4.56 13.35 0.76
N ASP A 115 4.55 14.11 -0.30
CA ASP A 115 4.96 15.53 -0.28
C ASP A 115 3.90 16.44 0.35
#